data_5ba14865b33de24a62e15bb77f46dfd2
#
_entry.id   5ba14865b33de24a62e15bb77f46dfd2
#
_cell.length_a   1.000
_cell.length_b   1.000
_cell.length_c   1.000
_cell.angle_alpha   90.00
_cell.angle_beta   90.00
_cell.angle_gamma   90.00
#
_symmetry.space_group_name_H-M   'P 1'
#
loop_
_entity.id
_entity.type
_entity.pdbx_description
1 polymer ?
#
loop_
_entity_poly.entity_id
_entity_poly.type
_entity_poly.pdbx_seq_one_letter_code
_entity_poly.pdbx_strand_id
1 'polypeptide(L)'
;ISLNRSLSDYVSGGNLLEGQFTAEAIDILVQSPSFSGSRYCQNGTLVDGFIFLFPGTEVNALSIHESFWGHQYWMQWNGSTNNYRAYQSGGYSFNAYAFLAQKEDGKPSNINQMGIFAHEFSHVMGLSDLYGSDQNGNLVPGPTPWDVMTQGMYNSSGRKPPKYSGFERESMGWITLTEFSANEEIY
;
A
#
# COMPACT_ATOMS: atom_id res chain seq x y z
N ILE A 1 16.19 8.27 3.31
CA ILE A 1 16.74 7.45 4.41
C ILE A 1 17.70 6.46 3.80
N SER A 2 18.85 6.28 4.40
CA SER A 2 19.83 5.27 4.01
C SER A 2 19.92 4.25 5.15
N LEU A 3 19.64 3.00 4.85
CA LEU A 3 19.80 1.91 5.82
C LEU A 3 21.28 1.55 5.93
N ASN A 4 21.70 1.08 7.10
CA ASN A 4 23.09 0.73 7.37
C ASN A 4 23.46 -0.67 6.91
N ARG A 5 22.51 -1.45 6.42
CA ARG A 5 22.66 -2.81 5.94
C ARG A 5 22.33 -2.91 4.45
N SER A 6 22.87 -3.94 3.80
CA SER A 6 22.50 -4.28 2.43
C SER A 6 21.15 -5.01 2.39
N LEU A 7 20.52 -5.04 1.23
CA LEU A 7 19.27 -5.79 1.05
C LEU A 7 19.41 -7.26 1.44
N SER A 8 20.55 -7.88 1.16
CA SER A 8 20.83 -9.28 1.52
C SER A 8 20.76 -9.55 3.02
N ASP A 9 20.99 -8.53 3.86
CA ASP A 9 20.94 -8.68 5.32
C ASP A 9 19.49 -8.78 5.86
N TYR A 10 18.52 -8.44 5.01
CA TYR A 10 17.09 -8.56 5.32
C TYR A 10 16.45 -9.79 4.67
N VAL A 11 17.25 -10.70 4.13
CA VAL A 11 16.75 -11.94 3.53
C VAL A 11 17.17 -13.14 4.39
N SER A 12 16.20 -13.99 4.76
CA SER A 12 16.44 -15.21 5.51
C SER A 12 15.66 -16.36 4.90
N GLY A 13 16.36 -17.45 4.56
CA GLY A 13 15.73 -18.62 3.95
C GLY A 13 15.03 -18.34 2.60
N GLY A 14 15.43 -17.30 1.89
CA GLY A 14 14.81 -16.87 0.63
C GLY A 14 13.63 -15.91 0.82
N ASN A 15 13.28 -15.54 2.07
CA ASN A 15 12.20 -14.63 2.37
C ASN A 15 12.74 -13.28 2.83
N LEU A 16 12.05 -12.20 2.46
CA LEU A 16 12.34 -10.86 2.95
C LEU A 16 11.87 -10.72 4.41
N LEU A 17 12.75 -10.25 5.26
CA LEU A 17 12.41 -9.84 6.62
C LEU A 17 11.83 -8.43 6.63
N GLU A 18 10.72 -8.25 5.95
CA GLU A 18 10.11 -6.94 5.69
C GLU A 18 9.80 -6.16 6.96
N GLY A 19 9.31 -6.83 7.99
CA GLY A 19 9.06 -6.20 9.28
C GLY A 19 10.32 -5.64 9.96
N GLN A 20 11.49 -6.26 9.76
CA GLN A 20 12.76 -5.73 10.26
C GLN A 20 13.25 -4.55 9.43
N PHE A 21 13.13 -4.67 8.11
CA PHE A 21 13.49 -3.62 7.17
C PHE A 21 12.68 -2.34 7.43
N THR A 22 11.36 -2.48 7.53
CA THR A 22 10.46 -1.34 7.76
C THR A 22 10.64 -0.72 9.14
N ALA A 23 10.84 -1.53 10.18
CA ALA A 23 11.11 -1.03 11.53
C ALA A 23 12.42 -0.22 11.60
N GLU A 24 13.50 -0.72 11.01
CA GLU A 24 14.79 0.02 10.96
C GLU A 24 14.65 1.34 10.18
N ALA A 25 13.92 1.33 9.07
CA ALA A 25 13.67 2.54 8.30
C ALA A 25 12.90 3.60 9.11
N ILE A 26 11.91 3.18 9.90
CA ILE A 26 11.15 4.06 10.79
C ILE A 26 12.06 4.61 11.91
N ASP A 27 12.89 3.79 12.52
CA ASP A 27 13.80 4.22 13.59
C ASP A 27 14.78 5.29 13.10
N ILE A 28 15.27 5.16 11.88
CA ILE A 28 16.11 6.18 11.25
C ILE A 28 15.31 7.44 10.92
N LEU A 29 14.08 7.27 10.41
CA LEU A 29 13.22 8.40 10.06
C LEU A 29 12.92 9.28 11.27
N VAL A 30 12.52 8.70 12.38
CA VAL A 30 12.12 9.47 13.59
C VAL A 30 13.29 10.20 14.24
N GLN A 31 14.52 9.77 13.98
CA GLN A 31 15.74 10.45 14.41
C GLN A 31 16.15 11.61 13.49
N SER A 32 15.53 11.72 12.32
CA SER A 32 15.85 12.78 11.37
C SER A 32 15.37 14.14 11.90
N PRO A 33 16.21 15.20 11.87
CA PRO A 33 15.80 16.55 12.27
C PRO A 33 14.65 17.12 11.41
N SER A 34 14.45 16.57 10.22
CA SER A 34 13.37 16.99 9.30
C SER A 34 12.04 16.27 9.58
N PHE A 35 12.04 15.22 10.41
CA PHE A 35 10.84 14.54 10.76
C PHE A 35 10.05 15.29 11.84
N SER A 36 8.78 15.52 11.58
CA SER A 36 7.85 16.11 12.54
C SER A 36 6.57 15.28 12.56
N GLY A 37 6.58 14.23 13.38
CA GLY A 37 5.49 13.24 13.42
C GLY A 37 4.13 13.85 13.70
N SER A 38 4.05 14.95 14.48
CA SER A 38 2.80 15.65 14.76
C SER A 38 2.08 16.18 13.53
N ARG A 39 2.76 16.30 12.39
CA ARG A 39 2.16 16.70 11.11
C ARG A 39 1.39 15.56 10.44
N TYR A 40 1.63 14.32 10.86
CA TYR A 40 1.13 13.10 10.23
C TYR A 40 0.21 12.29 11.13
N CYS A 41 -0.20 12.89 12.25
CA CYS A 41 -1.10 12.28 13.22
C CYS A 41 -2.29 13.21 13.45
N GLN A 42 -3.49 12.81 13.04
CA GLN A 42 -4.69 13.61 13.31
C GLN A 42 -5.05 13.59 14.79
N ASN A 43 -4.89 12.44 15.43
CA ASN A 43 -5.23 12.25 16.83
C ASN A 43 -4.12 11.49 17.56
N GLY A 44 -3.47 12.15 18.51
CA GLY A 44 -2.48 11.51 19.37
C GLY A 44 -1.16 11.22 18.66
N THR A 45 -0.71 9.97 18.70
CA THR A 45 0.62 9.53 18.23
C THR A 45 0.57 8.56 17.07
N LEU A 46 -0.60 8.15 16.63
CA LEU A 46 -0.75 7.24 15.49
C LEU A 46 -0.54 8.00 14.20
N VAL A 47 0.44 7.56 13.40
CA VAL A 47 0.67 8.07 12.05
C VAL A 47 -0.44 7.56 11.13
N ASP A 48 -1.10 8.47 10.43
CA ASP A 48 -2.31 8.20 9.63
C ASP A 48 -2.07 7.21 8.50
N GLY A 49 -0.88 7.20 7.93
CA GLY A 49 -0.44 6.25 6.91
C GLY A 49 0.90 6.67 6.32
N PHE A 50 1.61 5.73 5.71
CA PHE A 50 2.91 6.00 5.10
C PHE A 50 3.22 5.03 3.97
N ILE A 51 4.16 5.42 3.14
CA ILE A 51 4.63 4.65 2.00
C ILE A 51 6.14 4.42 2.14
N PHE A 52 6.56 3.16 2.04
CA PHE A 52 7.95 2.83 1.77
C PHE A 52 8.19 2.80 0.27
N LEU A 53 8.96 3.74 -0.21
CA LEU A 53 9.42 3.76 -1.60
C LEU A 53 10.89 3.36 -1.61
N PHE A 54 11.19 2.15 -2.05
CA PHE A 54 12.57 1.68 -2.15
C PHE A 54 13.14 1.88 -3.56
N PRO A 55 14.44 2.17 -3.67
CA PRO A 55 15.10 2.28 -4.96
C PRO A 55 15.26 0.90 -5.61
N GLY A 56 14.98 0.80 -6.89
CA GLY A 56 15.10 -0.43 -7.64
C GLY A 56 13.82 -0.84 -8.34
N THR A 57 13.81 -2.05 -8.86
CA THR A 57 12.65 -2.65 -9.53
C THR A 57 11.86 -3.49 -8.55
N GLU A 58 10.57 -3.59 -8.79
CA GLU A 58 9.78 -4.72 -8.29
C GLU A 58 10.48 -5.98 -8.76
N VAL A 59 10.85 -6.85 -7.82
CA VAL A 59 11.69 -7.99 -8.17
C VAL A 59 10.85 -9.25 -8.20
N ASN A 60 10.67 -9.68 -9.41
CA ASN A 60 10.42 -11.08 -9.70
C ASN A 60 11.73 -11.84 -9.94
N ALA A 61 12.86 -11.17 -9.89
CA ALA A 61 14.16 -11.73 -10.24
C ALA A 61 14.95 -12.03 -9.00
N LEU A 62 15.35 -13.24 -8.88
CA LEU A 62 16.31 -13.78 -7.94
C LEU A 62 15.75 -14.57 -6.77
N SER A 63 14.99 -15.63 -7.02
CA SER A 63 14.82 -16.72 -6.03
C SER A 63 14.46 -16.27 -4.59
N ILE A 64 14.02 -15.05 -4.41
CA ILE A 64 13.42 -14.56 -3.18
C ILE A 64 11.91 -14.76 -3.36
N HIS A 65 11.34 -15.69 -2.64
CA HIS A 65 9.93 -16.11 -2.79
C HIS A 65 8.92 -15.04 -2.39
N GLU A 66 9.36 -13.99 -1.72
CA GLU A 66 8.55 -12.80 -1.43
C GLU A 66 9.22 -11.61 -2.10
N SER A 67 8.74 -11.30 -3.27
CA SER A 67 9.21 -10.22 -4.10
C SER A 67 8.90 -8.87 -3.46
N PHE A 68 9.72 -7.87 -3.76
CA PHE A 68 9.45 -6.45 -3.54
C PHE A 68 8.34 -5.97 -4.48
N TRP A 69 7.22 -6.57 -4.36
CA TRP A 69 6.00 -6.35 -5.08
C TRP A 69 5.24 -5.20 -4.42
N GLY A 70 4.57 -4.37 -5.19
CA GLY A 70 3.71 -3.33 -4.63
C GLY A 70 2.58 -3.96 -3.82
N HIS A 71 2.49 -3.62 -2.56
CA HIS A 71 1.44 -4.14 -1.66
C HIS A 71 1.24 -3.25 -0.46
N GLN A 72 0.08 -3.38 0.17
CA GLN A 72 -0.20 -2.84 1.48
C GLN A 72 -0.02 -3.91 2.55
N TYR A 73 0.54 -3.52 3.70
CA TYR A 73 0.64 -4.39 4.85
C TYR A 73 0.56 -3.64 6.18
N TRP A 74 0.55 -4.40 7.28
CA TRP A 74 0.63 -3.85 8.63
C TRP A 74 1.98 -4.14 9.25
N MET A 75 2.47 -3.24 10.09
CA MET A 75 3.69 -3.45 10.83
C MET A 75 3.58 -4.73 11.67
N GLN A 76 4.42 -5.72 11.36
CA GLN A 76 4.52 -6.94 12.14
C GLN A 76 5.70 -6.82 13.09
N TRP A 77 5.42 -6.86 14.37
CA TRP A 77 6.47 -6.95 15.37
C TRP A 77 6.44 -8.30 16.07
N ASN A 78 7.60 -8.97 16.16
CA ASN A 78 7.88 -10.21 16.88
C ASN A 78 7.55 -11.56 16.25
N GLY A 79 7.51 -11.71 14.94
CA GLY A 79 7.45 -13.05 14.34
C GLY A 79 6.22 -13.90 14.73
N SER A 80 5.24 -13.30 15.39
CA SER A 80 4.01 -13.96 15.77
C SER A 80 2.91 -13.57 14.78
N THR A 81 2.46 -14.51 14.03
CA THR A 81 1.58 -14.40 12.87
C THR A 81 0.18 -13.83 13.13
N ASN A 82 -0.15 -13.42 14.35
CA ASN A 82 -1.52 -13.00 14.69
C ASN A 82 -1.61 -11.77 15.60
N ASN A 83 -0.52 -11.02 15.81
CA ASN A 83 -0.56 -9.80 16.60
C ASN A 83 -0.06 -8.61 15.77
N TYR A 84 -0.92 -8.08 14.92
CA TYR A 84 -0.73 -6.78 14.27
C TYR A 84 -0.72 -5.69 15.33
N ARG A 85 0.46 -5.34 15.83
CA ARG A 85 0.62 -4.22 16.75
C ARG A 85 1.34 -3.11 16.02
N ALA A 86 0.84 -1.90 16.21
CA ALA A 86 1.55 -0.72 15.72
C ALA A 86 2.99 -0.70 16.25
N TYR A 87 3.94 -0.44 15.37
CA TYR A 87 5.34 -0.28 15.73
C TYR A 87 5.53 1.07 16.44
N GLN A 88 6.22 1.06 17.57
CA GLN A 88 6.43 2.25 18.38
C GLN A 88 7.86 2.75 18.20
N SER A 89 8.01 4.00 17.73
CA SER A 89 9.31 4.63 17.61
C SER A 89 9.21 6.16 17.75
N GLY A 90 10.16 6.77 18.42
CA GLY A 90 10.23 8.23 18.57
C GLY A 90 9.01 8.88 19.23
N GLY A 91 8.23 8.13 20.01
CA GLY A 91 6.96 8.59 20.60
C GLY A 91 5.75 8.50 19.66
N TYR A 92 5.90 7.88 18.48
CA TYR A 92 4.84 7.69 17.50
C TYR A 92 4.54 6.22 17.28
N SER A 93 3.32 5.94 16.80
CA SER A 93 2.83 4.62 16.44
C SER A 93 2.70 4.53 14.92
N PHE A 94 3.22 3.46 14.34
CA PHE A 94 3.16 3.18 12.89
C PHE A 94 2.43 1.86 12.68
N ASN A 95 1.41 1.85 11.86
CA ASN A 95 0.57 0.65 11.68
C ASN A 95 0.53 0.17 10.23
N ALA A 96 -0.36 0.72 9.41
CA ALA A 96 -0.53 0.33 8.02
C ALA A 96 0.43 1.11 7.11
N TYR A 97 0.98 0.44 6.11
CA TYR A 97 1.86 1.05 5.12
C TYR A 97 1.65 0.45 3.73
N ALA A 98 1.96 1.23 2.70
CA ALA A 98 2.16 0.71 1.37
C ALA A 98 3.67 0.54 1.11
N PHE A 99 4.05 -0.56 0.48
CA PHE A 99 5.41 -0.88 0.12
C PHE A 99 5.54 -0.91 -1.40
N LEU A 100 6.37 -0.05 -1.97
CA LEU A 100 6.39 0.20 -3.39
C LEU A 100 7.84 0.33 -3.90
N ALA A 101 8.10 -0.27 -5.05
CA ALA A 101 9.34 -0.06 -5.77
C ALA A 101 9.31 1.24 -6.58
N GLN A 102 10.48 1.84 -6.77
CA GLN A 102 10.63 2.99 -7.66
C GLN A 102 10.34 2.64 -9.13
N LYS A 103 10.62 1.41 -9.54
CA LYS A 103 10.58 0.97 -10.95
C LYS A 103 9.67 -0.23 -11.14
N GLU A 104 9.05 -0.27 -12.32
CA GLU A 104 8.15 -1.34 -12.73
C GLU A 104 8.90 -2.66 -12.96
N ASP A 105 8.29 -3.79 -12.57
CA ASP A 105 8.83 -5.13 -12.78
C ASP A 105 9.14 -5.42 -14.24
N GLY A 106 10.28 -6.06 -14.48
CA GLY A 106 10.76 -6.40 -15.82
C GLY A 106 11.07 -5.21 -16.73
N LYS A 107 10.89 -3.97 -16.24
CA LYS A 107 11.11 -2.73 -17.00
C LYS A 107 11.94 -1.73 -16.19
N PRO A 108 13.22 -2.01 -15.95
CA PRO A 108 14.05 -1.20 -15.05
C PRO A 108 14.27 0.26 -15.51
N SER A 109 13.93 0.59 -16.76
CA SER A 109 13.92 1.96 -17.26
C SER A 109 12.63 2.73 -16.93
N ASN A 110 11.56 2.02 -16.55
CA ASN A 110 10.28 2.64 -16.27
C ASN A 110 10.13 2.90 -14.78
N ILE A 111 9.74 4.11 -14.44
CA ILE A 111 9.32 4.45 -13.07
C ILE A 111 7.91 3.89 -12.85
N ASN A 112 7.68 3.30 -11.68
CA ASN A 112 6.35 2.87 -11.25
C ASN A 112 5.36 4.01 -11.32
N GLN A 113 4.14 3.72 -11.74
CA GLN A 113 3.17 4.73 -12.12
C GLN A 113 2.16 4.99 -10.99
N MET A 114 1.49 6.13 -11.09
CA MET A 114 0.56 6.62 -10.07
C MET A 114 -0.55 5.62 -9.71
N GLY A 115 -0.96 4.77 -10.65
CA GLY A 115 -2.05 3.83 -10.43
C GLY A 115 -1.77 2.82 -9.31
N ILE A 116 -0.57 2.22 -9.29
CA ILE A 116 -0.20 1.29 -8.21
C ILE A 116 -0.06 2.01 -6.87
N PHE A 117 0.51 3.23 -6.87
CA PHE A 117 0.59 4.04 -5.65
C PHE A 117 -0.80 4.37 -5.09
N ALA A 118 -1.74 4.76 -5.97
CA ALA A 118 -3.10 5.07 -5.57
C ALA A 118 -3.80 3.83 -5.00
N HIS A 119 -3.64 2.66 -5.64
CA HIS A 119 -4.22 1.41 -5.23
C HIS A 119 -3.71 0.99 -3.83
N GLU A 120 -2.41 0.83 -3.67
CA GLU A 120 -1.83 0.34 -2.41
C GLU A 120 -2.03 1.31 -1.24
N PHE A 121 -1.96 2.63 -1.50
CA PHE A 121 -2.26 3.59 -0.45
C PHE A 121 -3.73 3.66 -0.08
N SER A 122 -4.63 3.31 -1.00
CA SER A 122 -6.06 3.18 -0.71
C SER A 122 -6.35 2.07 0.31
N HIS A 123 -5.60 0.98 0.27
CA HIS A 123 -5.66 -0.05 1.31
C HIS A 123 -5.21 0.49 2.68
N VAL A 124 -4.18 1.34 2.72
CA VAL A 124 -3.78 2.02 3.96
C VAL A 124 -4.91 2.88 4.51
N MET A 125 -5.70 3.50 3.65
CA MET A 125 -6.87 4.29 4.02
C MET A 125 -8.10 3.43 4.41
N GLY A 126 -8.08 2.12 4.16
CA GLY A 126 -9.14 1.20 4.56
C GLY A 126 -10.02 0.67 3.43
N LEU A 127 -9.71 0.98 2.17
CA LEU A 127 -10.42 0.39 1.04
C LEU A 127 -9.92 -1.03 0.76
N SER A 128 -10.82 -1.90 0.34
CA SER A 128 -10.52 -3.28 -0.04
C SER A 128 -10.42 -3.42 -1.55
N ASP A 129 -9.75 -4.49 -1.99
CA ASP A 129 -9.85 -4.91 -3.38
C ASP A 129 -11.31 -5.16 -3.78
N LEU A 130 -11.65 -4.73 -4.98
CA LEU A 130 -12.94 -5.05 -5.60
C LEU A 130 -12.83 -6.25 -6.57
N TYR A 131 -11.73 -6.96 -6.54
CA TYR A 131 -11.53 -8.26 -7.19
C TYR A 131 -11.24 -9.32 -6.14
N GLY A 132 -11.32 -10.57 -6.51
CA GLY A 132 -11.08 -11.67 -5.59
C GLY A 132 -10.94 -12.98 -6.33
N SER A 133 -11.11 -14.08 -5.61
CA SER A 133 -11.15 -15.42 -6.18
C SER A 133 -12.44 -16.12 -5.83
N ASP A 134 -12.96 -16.91 -6.76
CA ASP A 134 -14.07 -17.80 -6.49
C ASP A 134 -13.63 -19.00 -5.62
N GLN A 135 -14.56 -19.88 -5.29
CA GLN A 135 -14.31 -21.09 -4.49
C GLN A 135 -13.31 -22.07 -5.12
N ASN A 136 -13.05 -21.93 -6.43
CA ASN A 136 -12.10 -22.75 -7.19
C ASN A 136 -10.75 -22.06 -7.36
N GLY A 137 -10.58 -20.85 -6.82
CA GLY A 137 -9.37 -20.04 -6.95
C GLY A 137 -9.26 -19.26 -8.27
N ASN A 138 -10.34 -19.20 -9.08
CA ASN A 138 -10.33 -18.40 -10.31
C ASN A 138 -10.54 -16.92 -9.97
N LEU A 139 -9.81 -16.04 -10.67
CA LEU A 139 -9.95 -14.60 -10.50
C LEU A 139 -11.36 -14.13 -10.85
N VAL A 140 -11.98 -13.41 -9.92
CA VAL A 140 -13.20 -12.63 -10.14
C VAL A 140 -12.80 -11.17 -10.27
N PRO A 141 -12.79 -10.60 -11.49
CA PRO A 141 -12.07 -9.36 -11.79
C PRO A 141 -12.74 -8.07 -11.29
N GLY A 142 -13.95 -8.12 -10.74
CA GLY A 142 -14.66 -6.93 -10.29
C GLY A 142 -15.00 -5.93 -11.43
N PRO A 143 -15.21 -4.65 -11.12
CA PRO A 143 -15.64 -3.62 -12.09
C PRO A 143 -14.50 -3.09 -12.99
N THR A 144 -13.51 -3.87 -13.29
CA THR A 144 -12.37 -3.52 -14.14
C THR A 144 -12.82 -3.13 -15.58
N PRO A 145 -12.25 -2.12 -16.24
CA PRO A 145 -11.12 -1.25 -15.84
C PRO A 145 -11.57 0.09 -15.20
N TRP A 146 -12.75 0.13 -14.63
CA TRP A 146 -13.45 1.37 -14.24
C TRP A 146 -13.14 1.84 -12.83
N ASP A 147 -12.40 1.05 -12.06
CA ASP A 147 -12.09 1.35 -10.68
C ASP A 147 -10.60 1.13 -10.37
N VAL A 148 -10.03 2.02 -9.54
CA VAL A 148 -8.62 1.93 -9.12
C VAL A 148 -8.36 0.74 -8.20
N MET A 149 -9.36 0.29 -7.43
CA MET A 149 -9.25 -0.89 -6.57
C MET A 149 -9.44 -2.22 -7.32
N THR A 150 -9.28 -2.17 -8.64
CA THR A 150 -9.22 -3.33 -9.55
C THR A 150 -8.09 -3.17 -10.54
N GLN A 151 -8.14 -3.89 -11.68
CA GLN A 151 -7.18 -3.77 -12.77
C GLN A 151 -7.14 -2.35 -13.39
N GLY A 152 -8.07 -1.47 -13.05
CA GLY A 152 -8.06 -0.08 -13.46
C GLY A 152 -6.79 0.68 -13.05
N MET A 153 -6.13 0.25 -11.97
CA MET A 153 -4.83 0.79 -11.57
C MET A 153 -3.77 0.74 -12.69
N TYR A 154 -3.90 -0.21 -13.62
CA TYR A 154 -2.97 -0.37 -14.76
C TYR A 154 -3.39 0.39 -16.02
N ASN A 155 -4.48 1.16 -16.02
CA ASN A 155 -4.94 1.90 -17.19
C ASN A 155 -3.84 2.83 -17.72
N SER A 156 -3.64 2.79 -19.05
CA SER A 156 -2.54 3.52 -19.72
C SER A 156 -1.17 3.23 -19.09
N SER A 157 -0.90 1.97 -18.76
CA SER A 157 0.29 1.52 -18.04
C SER A 157 0.42 2.20 -16.68
N GLY A 158 -0.68 2.33 -15.93
CA GLY A 158 -0.75 2.92 -14.59
C GLY A 158 -0.68 4.46 -14.55
N ARG A 159 -0.64 5.12 -15.70
CA ARG A 159 -0.52 6.61 -15.75
C ARG A 159 -1.85 7.32 -15.60
N LYS A 160 -2.96 6.63 -15.87
CA LYS A 160 -4.31 7.20 -15.85
C LYS A 160 -5.26 6.26 -15.13
N PRO A 161 -5.05 6.00 -13.83
CA PRO A 161 -6.00 5.21 -13.06
C PRO A 161 -7.36 5.89 -13.08
N PRO A 162 -8.46 5.13 -13.07
CA PRO A 162 -9.79 5.67 -12.95
C PRO A 162 -10.03 6.22 -11.54
N LYS A 163 -11.17 6.85 -11.35
CA LYS A 163 -11.64 7.26 -10.03
C LYS A 163 -12.15 6.06 -9.25
N TYR A 164 -12.30 6.23 -7.96
CA TYR A 164 -13.03 5.32 -7.10
C TYR A 164 -14.52 5.28 -7.47
N SER A 165 -15.16 4.15 -7.27
CA SER A 165 -16.61 3.99 -7.40
C SER A 165 -17.38 4.92 -6.47
N GLY A 166 -18.68 5.10 -6.73
CA GLY A 166 -19.57 5.83 -5.82
C GLY A 166 -19.59 5.21 -4.44
N PHE A 167 -19.67 3.88 -4.36
CA PHE A 167 -19.67 3.13 -3.11
C PHE A 167 -18.42 3.39 -2.26
N GLU A 168 -17.23 3.31 -2.83
CA GLU A 168 -15.98 3.56 -2.12
C GLU A 168 -15.89 5.01 -1.63
N ARG A 169 -16.25 5.96 -2.49
CA ARG A 169 -16.23 7.38 -2.13
C ARG A 169 -17.21 7.71 -1.00
N GLU A 170 -18.34 7.03 -0.95
CA GLU A 170 -19.30 7.16 0.16
C GLU A 170 -18.76 6.50 1.43
N SER A 171 -18.20 5.28 1.33
CA SER A 171 -17.63 4.58 2.49
C SER A 171 -16.48 5.36 3.14
N MET A 172 -15.75 6.13 2.35
CA MET A 172 -14.69 7.04 2.82
C MET A 172 -15.23 8.40 3.32
N GLY A 173 -16.53 8.63 3.22
CA GLY A 173 -17.14 9.90 3.62
C GLY A 173 -16.83 11.08 2.68
N TRP A 174 -16.33 10.82 1.47
CA TRP A 174 -16.00 11.88 0.50
C TRP A 174 -17.21 12.41 -0.24
N ILE A 175 -18.27 11.62 -0.35
CA ILE A 175 -19.55 12.00 -0.93
C ILE A 175 -20.68 11.36 -0.12
N THR A 176 -21.87 11.88 -0.30
CA THR A 176 -23.11 11.21 0.09
C THR A 176 -23.86 10.82 -1.18
N LEU A 177 -24.20 9.55 -1.31
CA LEU A 177 -24.99 9.08 -2.43
C LEU A 177 -26.45 9.50 -2.24
N THR A 178 -27.10 9.91 -3.33
CA THR A 178 -28.54 10.20 -3.34
C THR A 178 -29.29 8.94 -3.72
N GLU A 179 -30.20 8.50 -2.90
CA GLU A 179 -31.13 7.42 -3.22
C GLU A 179 -32.26 7.98 -4.09
N PHE A 180 -32.46 7.36 -5.25
CA PHE A 180 -33.54 7.73 -6.15
C PHE A 180 -34.73 6.78 -5.96
N SER A 181 -35.90 7.31 -5.86
CA SER A 181 -37.14 6.49 -5.92
C SER A 181 -37.37 6.00 -7.36
N ALA A 182 -38.04 4.86 -7.52
CA ALA A 182 -38.23 4.21 -8.82
C ALA A 182 -38.99 5.07 -9.86
N ASN A 183 -39.52 6.25 -9.46
CA ASN A 183 -40.30 7.15 -10.30
C ASN A 183 -39.62 8.53 -10.49
N GLU A 184 -38.38 8.70 -10.09
CA GLU A 184 -37.66 9.96 -10.32
C GLU A 184 -36.91 9.94 -11.66
N GLU A 185 -37.16 10.97 -12.48
CA GLU A 185 -36.38 11.19 -13.69
C GLU A 185 -35.07 11.87 -13.34
N ILE A 186 -33.96 11.31 -13.82
CA ILE A 186 -32.61 11.87 -13.64
C ILE A 186 -32.30 12.68 -14.90
N TYR A 187 -32.16 14.00 -14.77
CA TYR A 187 -31.76 14.90 -15.82
C TYR A 187 -30.27 15.25 -15.71
#